data_5f4e9ade8c8f5a66ca6b35f9a49d7877
#
_entry.id   5f4e9ade8c8f5a66ca6b35f9a49d7877
#
_cell.length_a   1.000
_cell.length_b   1.000
_cell.length_c   1.000
_cell.angle_alpha   90.00
_cell.angle_beta   90.00
_cell.angle_gamma   90.00
#
_symmetry.space_group_name_H-M   'P 1'
#
loop_
_entity.id
_entity.type
_entity.pdbx_description
1 polymer ?
#
loop_
_entity_poly.entity_id
_entity_poly.type
_entity_poly.pdbx_seq_one_letter_code
_entity_poly.pdbx_strand_id
1 'polypeptide(L)'
;MCFKNALIFFFLLITTNLCSQILVDDVGDGWKLKVESALILIKQTSPEHWEEVQKYCSHITYWMGDFSSTSDSSTVMISIKDMKIESINNLACIIIHETHHLYIAKNNILLSVSKEELECYLWELRFLNKVPDSEYWLKQHLIKCINHYTE
;
A
#
# COMPACT_ATOMS: atom_id res chain seq x y z
N MET A 1 -12.31 -42.69 48.34
CA MET A 1 -12.20 -42.44 46.88
C MET A 1 -12.29 -40.93 46.62
N CYS A 2 -11.18 -40.25 46.47
CA CYS A 2 -11.12 -38.82 46.27
C CYS A 2 -10.88 -38.56 44.79
N PHE A 3 -11.87 -37.99 44.10
CA PHE A 3 -11.70 -37.47 42.72
C PHE A 3 -11.09 -36.09 42.78
N LYS A 4 -9.83 -35.95 42.37
CA LYS A 4 -9.17 -34.68 42.15
C LYS A 4 -9.64 -34.14 40.79
N ASN A 5 -10.45 -33.07 40.81
CA ASN A 5 -10.79 -32.32 39.61
C ASN A 5 -9.56 -31.49 39.21
N ALA A 6 -8.89 -31.87 38.13
CA ALA A 6 -7.89 -31.06 37.48
C ALA A 6 -8.59 -30.02 36.61
N LEU A 7 -8.60 -28.77 37.04
CA LEU A 7 -9.08 -27.62 36.31
C LEU A 7 -7.97 -27.23 35.31
N ILE A 8 -8.16 -27.62 34.04
CA ILE A 8 -7.27 -27.19 32.97
C ILE A 8 -7.66 -25.77 32.58
N PHE A 9 -6.89 -24.78 33.06
CA PHE A 9 -6.97 -23.42 32.57
C PHE A 9 -6.36 -23.36 31.16
N PHE A 10 -7.23 -23.34 30.16
CA PHE A 10 -6.87 -22.99 28.79
C PHE A 10 -6.62 -21.48 28.75
N PHE A 11 -5.36 -21.05 28.89
CA PHE A 11 -4.96 -19.70 28.56
C PHE A 11 -5.04 -19.53 27.05
N LEU A 12 -6.16 -19.00 26.55
CA LEU A 12 -6.23 -18.46 25.21
C LEU A 12 -5.32 -17.23 25.18
N LEU A 13 -4.08 -17.42 24.74
CA LEU A 13 -3.21 -16.33 24.31
C LEU A 13 -3.86 -15.72 23.07
N ILE A 14 -4.73 -14.73 23.29
CA ILE A 14 -5.14 -13.79 22.26
C ILE A 14 -3.89 -12.95 21.99
N THR A 15 -3.06 -13.39 21.06
CA THR A 15 -2.08 -12.53 20.43
C THR A 15 -2.89 -11.50 19.64
N THR A 16 -3.23 -10.40 20.27
CA THR A 16 -3.62 -9.21 19.55
C THR A 16 -2.40 -8.82 18.72
N ASN A 17 -2.38 -9.26 17.46
CA ASN A 17 -1.54 -8.62 16.47
C ASN A 17 -1.96 -7.15 16.51
N LEU A 18 -1.16 -6.32 17.18
CA LEU A 18 -1.20 -4.87 17.01
C LEU A 18 -0.77 -4.63 15.55
N CYS A 19 -1.71 -4.80 14.65
CA CYS A 19 -1.57 -4.34 13.28
C CYS A 19 -1.42 -2.83 13.42
N SER A 20 -0.25 -2.28 13.14
CA SER A 20 -0.03 -0.84 13.17
C SER A 20 -1.09 -0.22 12.28
N GLN A 21 -1.98 0.56 12.88
CA GLN A 21 -3.02 1.23 12.14
C GLN A 21 -2.35 2.30 11.31
N ILE A 22 -2.46 2.22 9.98
CA ILE A 22 -1.97 3.25 9.08
C ILE A 22 -2.79 4.51 9.36
N LEU A 23 -2.11 5.58 9.77
CA LEU A 23 -2.74 6.87 9.96
C LEU A 23 -3.06 7.50 8.60
N VAL A 24 -4.30 7.90 8.39
CA VAL A 24 -4.74 8.63 7.20
C VAL A 24 -5.25 9.99 7.64
N ASP A 25 -4.65 11.05 7.10
CA ASP A 25 -5.11 12.41 7.38
C ASP A 25 -6.54 12.63 6.86
N ASP A 26 -7.33 13.35 7.64
CA ASP A 26 -8.65 13.79 7.21
C ASP A 26 -8.57 15.22 6.72
N VAL A 27 -8.52 15.39 5.42
CA VAL A 27 -8.42 16.71 4.77
C VAL A 27 -9.74 17.15 4.12
N GLY A 28 -10.83 16.47 4.45
CA GLY A 28 -12.17 16.74 3.93
C GLY A 28 -12.45 16.06 2.58
N ASP A 29 -13.57 16.44 1.96
CA ASP A 29 -14.03 15.99 0.61
C ASP A 29 -14.08 14.47 0.42
N GLY A 30 -14.24 13.69 1.50
CA GLY A 30 -14.27 12.22 1.43
C GLY A 30 -12.92 11.57 1.12
N TRP A 31 -11.83 12.32 1.16
CA TRP A 31 -10.47 11.86 0.92
C TRP A 31 -10.10 10.63 1.74
N LYS A 32 -10.29 10.74 3.06
CA LYS A 32 -9.98 9.66 3.98
C LYS A 32 -10.71 8.37 3.61
N LEU A 33 -11.98 8.45 3.26
CA LEU A 33 -12.78 7.30 2.85
C LEU A 33 -12.25 6.67 1.55
N LYS A 34 -11.76 7.49 0.60
CA LYS A 34 -11.15 6.98 -0.63
C LYS A 34 -9.86 6.21 -0.33
N VAL A 35 -8.97 6.75 0.51
CA VAL A 35 -7.73 6.09 0.92
C VAL A 35 -8.02 4.80 1.68
N GLU A 36 -8.95 4.84 2.63
CA GLU A 36 -9.37 3.64 3.39
C GLU A 36 -9.95 2.57 2.44
N SER A 37 -10.73 2.97 1.44
CA SER A 37 -11.25 2.05 0.41
C SER A 37 -10.13 1.41 -0.41
N ALA A 38 -9.10 2.18 -0.78
CA ALA A 38 -7.93 1.67 -1.49
C ALA A 38 -7.13 0.69 -0.61
N LEU A 39 -6.94 1.00 0.67
CA LEU A 39 -6.28 0.09 1.63
C LEU A 39 -7.06 -1.22 1.81
N ILE A 40 -8.39 -1.15 1.89
CA ILE A 40 -9.26 -2.33 1.94
C ILE A 40 -9.10 -3.16 0.66
N LEU A 41 -9.09 -2.53 -0.51
CA LEU A 41 -8.88 -3.21 -1.79
C LEU A 41 -7.54 -3.95 -1.81
N ILE A 42 -6.44 -3.30 -1.41
CA ILE A 42 -5.11 -3.92 -1.35
C ILE A 42 -5.15 -5.15 -0.45
N LYS A 43 -5.69 -5.00 0.76
CA LYS A 43 -5.81 -6.08 1.75
C LYS A 43 -6.61 -7.28 1.25
N GLN A 44 -7.72 -7.03 0.54
CA GLN A 44 -8.60 -8.09 0.05
C GLN A 44 -8.04 -8.78 -1.20
N THR A 45 -7.25 -8.05 -2.01
CA THR A 45 -6.78 -8.54 -3.31
C THR A 45 -5.44 -9.23 -3.24
N SER A 46 -4.50 -8.72 -2.44
CA SER A 46 -3.12 -9.22 -2.45
C SER A 46 -2.46 -9.14 -1.07
N PRO A 47 -2.42 -10.26 -0.34
CA PRO A 47 -1.78 -10.32 0.97
C PRO A 47 -0.32 -9.83 0.97
N GLU A 48 0.45 -10.13 -0.08
CA GLU A 48 1.86 -9.73 -0.18
C GLU A 48 2.04 -8.20 -0.26
N HIS A 49 1.19 -7.51 -1.07
CA HIS A 49 1.22 -6.04 -1.14
C HIS A 49 0.71 -5.43 0.17
N TRP A 50 -0.30 -6.06 0.78
CA TRP A 50 -0.81 -5.60 2.07
C TRP A 50 0.23 -5.72 3.19
N GLU A 51 0.97 -6.82 3.25
CA GLU A 51 2.07 -7.00 4.23
C GLU A 51 3.15 -5.93 4.05
N GLU A 52 3.50 -5.59 2.81
CA GLU A 52 4.46 -4.52 2.52
C GLU A 52 3.93 -3.17 2.97
N VAL A 53 2.68 -2.82 2.60
CA VAL A 53 2.04 -1.56 3.00
C VAL A 53 1.98 -1.45 4.53
N GLN A 54 1.55 -2.48 5.24
CA GLN A 54 1.49 -2.47 6.70
C GLN A 54 2.86 -2.31 7.36
N LYS A 55 3.90 -2.86 6.76
CA LYS A 55 5.24 -2.88 7.34
C LYS A 55 5.99 -1.57 7.13
N TYR A 56 5.79 -0.92 5.99
CA TYR A 56 6.63 0.22 5.59
C TYR A 56 5.89 1.54 5.59
N CYS A 57 4.56 1.56 5.40
CA CYS A 57 3.75 2.76 5.44
C CYS A 57 3.02 2.88 6.78
N SER A 58 3.35 3.89 7.58
CA SER A 58 2.65 4.20 8.84
C SER A 58 1.69 5.38 8.72
N HIS A 59 1.85 6.21 7.69
CA HIS A 59 1.09 7.42 7.50
C HIS A 59 0.84 7.70 6.02
N ILE A 60 -0.39 8.10 5.69
CA ILE A 60 -0.76 8.57 4.35
C ILE A 60 -1.34 9.96 4.50
N THR A 61 -0.73 10.91 3.82
CA THR A 61 -1.15 12.30 3.77
C THR A 61 -1.28 12.78 2.32
N TYR A 62 -1.82 13.96 2.14
CA TYR A 62 -1.83 14.61 0.83
C TYR A 62 -0.83 15.77 0.78
N TRP A 63 -0.46 16.19 -0.43
CA TRP A 63 0.37 17.36 -0.62
C TRP A 63 0.08 18.06 -1.94
N MET A 64 0.53 19.31 -2.05
CA MET A 64 0.23 20.18 -3.20
C MET A 64 1.17 19.99 -4.39
N GLY A 65 1.93 18.90 -4.41
CA GLY A 65 2.84 18.58 -5.51
C GLY A 65 2.15 18.04 -6.75
N ASP A 66 2.93 17.91 -7.82
CA ASP A 66 2.44 17.42 -9.11
C ASP A 66 2.39 15.89 -9.19
N PHE A 67 3.18 15.21 -8.39
CA PHE A 67 3.30 13.75 -8.35
C PHE A 67 3.21 13.28 -6.91
N SER A 68 2.69 12.08 -6.69
CA SER A 68 2.77 11.39 -5.41
C SER A 68 4.23 11.08 -5.09
N SER A 69 4.55 10.92 -3.81
CA SER A 69 5.93 10.80 -3.34
C SER A 69 5.97 10.20 -1.93
N THR A 70 7.16 9.93 -1.45
CA THR A 70 7.39 9.59 -0.05
C THR A 70 8.05 10.75 0.68
N SER A 71 7.74 10.93 1.95
CA SER A 71 8.52 11.76 2.86
C SER A 71 8.91 10.94 4.08
N ASP A 72 10.12 11.21 4.60
CA ASP A 72 10.70 10.40 5.66
C ASP A 72 10.79 8.88 5.33
N SER A 73 10.87 8.04 6.35
CA SER A 73 11.04 6.59 6.18
C SER A 73 9.73 5.79 6.24
N SER A 74 8.56 6.45 6.28
CA SER A 74 7.30 5.74 6.52
C SER A 74 6.02 6.48 6.08
N THR A 75 6.15 7.64 5.44
CA THR A 75 5.01 8.46 4.99
C THR A 75 4.87 8.45 3.48
N VAL A 76 3.66 8.11 3.02
CA VAL A 76 3.23 8.25 1.62
C VAL A 76 2.47 9.56 1.47
N MET A 77 2.88 10.39 0.52
CA MET A 77 2.25 11.66 0.18
C MET A 77 1.55 11.55 -1.17
N ILE A 78 0.22 11.58 -1.17
CA ILE A 78 -0.56 11.53 -2.40
C ILE A 78 -0.73 12.93 -2.97
N SER A 79 -0.42 13.11 -4.26
CA SER A 79 -0.54 14.42 -4.91
C SER A 79 -2.00 14.85 -5.06
N ILE A 80 -2.24 16.17 -5.05
CA ILE A 80 -3.59 16.70 -5.31
C ILE A 80 -4.10 16.35 -6.70
N LYS A 81 -3.21 16.11 -7.67
CA LYS A 81 -3.60 15.67 -9.02
C LYS A 81 -4.12 14.26 -9.02
N ASP A 82 -3.43 13.36 -8.31
CA ASP A 82 -3.81 11.96 -8.20
C ASP A 82 -5.10 11.80 -7.39
N MET A 83 -5.31 12.64 -6.38
CA MET A 83 -6.55 12.70 -5.60
C MET A 83 -7.78 12.99 -6.45
N LYS A 84 -7.65 13.75 -7.52
CA LYS A 84 -8.75 14.10 -8.44
C LYS A 84 -9.17 12.94 -9.34
N ILE A 85 -8.34 11.91 -9.46
CA ILE A 85 -8.68 10.70 -10.17
C ILE A 85 -9.62 9.89 -9.28
N GLU A 86 -10.82 9.59 -9.77
CA GLU A 86 -11.85 8.93 -8.95
C GLU A 86 -11.67 7.41 -8.82
N SER A 87 -10.69 6.82 -9.48
CA SER A 87 -10.43 5.39 -9.45
C SER A 87 -9.78 4.94 -8.14
N ILE A 88 -10.44 4.06 -7.41
CA ILE A 88 -9.89 3.41 -6.21
C ILE A 88 -8.74 2.47 -6.59
N ASN A 89 -8.79 1.82 -7.76
CA ASN A 89 -7.71 0.98 -8.25
C ASN A 89 -6.43 1.80 -8.50
N ASN A 90 -6.58 3.00 -9.11
CA ASN A 90 -5.45 3.90 -9.30
C ASN A 90 -4.85 4.36 -7.97
N LEU A 91 -5.69 4.73 -7.03
CA LEU A 91 -5.22 5.14 -5.71
C LEU A 91 -4.51 4.00 -4.97
N ALA A 92 -5.02 2.78 -5.07
CA ALA A 92 -4.36 1.58 -4.51
C ALA A 92 -2.99 1.34 -5.17
N CYS A 93 -2.89 1.49 -6.50
CA CYS A 93 -1.63 1.40 -7.24
C CYS A 93 -0.61 2.44 -6.74
N ILE A 94 -1.01 3.70 -6.60
CA ILE A 94 -0.14 4.77 -6.09
C ILE A 94 0.37 4.45 -4.68
N ILE A 95 -0.51 4.01 -3.77
CA ILE A 95 -0.11 3.63 -2.41
C ILE A 95 0.92 2.50 -2.45
N ILE A 96 0.74 1.51 -3.29
CA ILE A 96 1.66 0.39 -3.48
C ILE A 96 3.01 0.87 -4.03
N HIS A 97 2.99 1.71 -5.06
CA HIS A 97 4.18 2.29 -5.69
C HIS A 97 5.03 3.04 -4.66
N GLU A 98 4.44 4.00 -3.99
CA GLU A 98 5.14 4.84 -3.01
C GLU A 98 5.62 4.01 -1.81
N THR A 99 4.84 3.02 -1.38
CA THR A 99 5.30 2.10 -0.33
C THR A 99 6.49 1.25 -0.77
N HIS A 100 6.56 0.88 -2.05
CA HIS A 100 7.69 0.11 -2.57
C HIS A 100 8.99 0.94 -2.57
N HIS A 101 8.93 2.26 -2.81
CA HIS A 101 10.06 3.15 -2.58
C HIS A 101 10.52 3.12 -1.10
N LEU A 102 9.57 3.14 -0.15
CA LEU A 102 9.91 3.01 1.29
C LEU A 102 10.57 1.65 1.60
N TYR A 103 10.07 0.56 0.98
CA TYR A 103 10.67 -0.77 1.11
C TYR A 103 12.12 -0.78 0.59
N ILE A 104 12.37 -0.26 -0.61
CA ILE A 104 13.70 -0.21 -1.24
C ILE A 104 14.66 0.59 -0.35
N ALA A 105 14.26 1.78 0.09
CA ALA A 105 15.05 2.64 0.95
C ALA A 105 15.36 1.99 2.31
N LYS A 106 14.34 1.41 2.95
CA LYS A 106 14.48 0.79 4.28
C LYS A 106 15.38 -0.43 4.31
N ASN A 107 15.42 -1.17 3.20
CA ASN A 107 16.26 -2.35 3.05
C ASN A 107 17.63 -2.04 2.43
N ASN A 108 17.96 -0.75 2.22
CA ASN A 108 19.21 -0.30 1.61
C ASN A 108 19.49 -0.98 0.26
N ILE A 109 18.45 -1.17 -0.57
CA ILE A 109 18.59 -1.74 -1.90
C ILE A 109 19.10 -0.64 -2.82
N LEU A 110 20.33 -0.81 -3.32
CA LEU A 110 20.99 0.20 -4.17
C LEU A 110 20.57 0.01 -5.62
N LEU A 111 19.69 0.86 -6.10
CA LEU A 111 19.25 0.92 -7.49
C LEU A 111 19.54 2.32 -8.08
N SER A 112 19.67 2.41 -9.39
CA SER A 112 19.55 3.71 -10.06
C SER A 112 18.09 4.14 -10.05
N VAL A 113 17.82 5.44 -10.13
CA VAL A 113 16.45 5.99 -10.15
C VAL A 113 15.57 5.27 -11.17
N SER A 114 16.06 5.09 -12.41
CA SER A 114 15.29 4.39 -13.46
C SER A 114 14.96 2.94 -13.10
N LYS A 115 15.87 2.23 -12.43
CA LYS A 115 15.61 0.84 -11.99
C LYS A 115 14.65 0.78 -10.83
N GLU A 116 14.73 1.73 -9.91
CA GLU A 116 13.83 1.84 -8.78
C GLU A 116 12.40 2.09 -9.26
N GLU A 117 12.21 3.07 -10.16
CA GLU A 117 10.91 3.34 -10.78
C GLU A 117 10.36 2.11 -11.54
N LEU A 118 11.23 1.43 -12.29
CA LEU A 118 10.83 0.20 -13.00
C LEU A 118 10.29 -0.86 -12.04
N GLU A 119 10.99 -1.11 -10.92
CA GLU A 119 10.55 -2.09 -9.92
C GLU A 119 9.21 -1.67 -9.29
N CYS A 120 9.02 -0.39 -8.98
CA CYS A 120 7.76 0.12 -8.44
C CYS A 120 6.59 -0.09 -9.42
N TYR A 121 6.77 0.26 -10.71
CA TYR A 121 5.72 0.03 -11.72
C TYR A 121 5.44 -1.45 -11.99
N LEU A 122 6.46 -2.31 -11.95
CA LEU A 122 6.26 -3.77 -12.06
C LEU A 122 5.48 -4.31 -10.87
N TRP A 123 5.74 -3.79 -9.67
CA TRP A 123 5.04 -4.16 -8.45
C TRP A 123 3.56 -3.73 -8.49
N GLU A 124 3.27 -2.50 -8.94
CA GLU A 124 1.92 -2.04 -9.21
C GLU A 124 1.17 -2.95 -10.22
N LEU A 125 1.81 -3.24 -11.36
CA LEU A 125 1.20 -4.05 -12.41
C LEU A 125 0.88 -5.47 -11.90
N ARG A 126 1.74 -6.02 -11.04
CA ARG A 126 1.51 -7.30 -10.39
C ARG A 126 0.27 -7.28 -9.49
N PHE A 127 0.05 -6.20 -8.75
CA PHE A 127 -1.17 -5.99 -7.99
C PHE A 127 -2.39 -5.85 -8.91
N LEU A 128 -2.32 -4.94 -9.88
CA LEU A 128 -3.44 -4.63 -10.75
C LEU A 128 -3.93 -5.85 -11.57
N ASN A 129 -3.03 -6.78 -11.88
CA ASN A 129 -3.41 -8.04 -12.53
C ASN A 129 -4.23 -9.00 -11.64
N LYS A 130 -4.25 -8.77 -10.33
CA LYS A 130 -5.08 -9.54 -9.38
C LYS A 130 -6.43 -8.86 -9.12
N VAL A 131 -6.58 -7.59 -9.48
CA VAL A 131 -7.84 -6.84 -9.30
C VAL A 131 -8.84 -7.28 -10.37
N PRO A 132 -10.00 -7.86 -9.98
CA PRO A 132 -11.07 -8.14 -10.93
C PRO A 132 -11.56 -6.84 -11.59
N ASP A 133 -11.85 -6.89 -12.88
CA ASP A 133 -12.43 -5.77 -13.64
C ASP A 133 -11.66 -4.44 -13.52
N SER A 134 -10.32 -4.55 -13.35
CA SER A 134 -9.45 -3.36 -13.32
C SER A 134 -9.55 -2.58 -14.64
N GLU A 135 -9.48 -1.25 -14.54
CA GLU A 135 -9.65 -0.34 -15.67
C GLU A 135 -8.56 -0.57 -16.72
N TYR A 136 -8.97 -0.73 -17.99
CA TYR A 136 -8.07 -0.95 -19.11
C TYR A 136 -7.05 0.19 -19.27
N TRP A 137 -7.49 1.45 -19.10
CA TRP A 137 -6.62 2.63 -19.23
C TRP A 137 -5.47 2.60 -18.21
N LEU A 138 -5.74 2.14 -16.98
CA LEU A 138 -4.74 2.08 -15.92
C LEU A 138 -3.67 1.04 -16.26
N LYS A 139 -4.04 -0.14 -16.75
CA LYS A 139 -3.07 -1.15 -17.24
C LYS A 139 -2.23 -0.61 -18.38
N GLN A 140 -2.83 0.09 -19.32
CA GLN A 140 -2.09 0.68 -20.45
C GLN A 140 -1.13 1.78 -19.98
N HIS A 141 -1.54 2.56 -18.97
CA HIS A 141 -0.67 3.56 -18.36
C HIS A 141 0.57 2.89 -17.73
N LEU A 142 0.39 1.89 -16.88
CA LEU A 142 1.50 1.19 -16.24
C LEU A 142 2.45 0.53 -17.26
N ILE A 143 1.92 -0.09 -18.31
CA ILE A 143 2.74 -0.66 -19.39
C ILE A 143 3.59 0.41 -20.08
N LYS A 144 3.05 1.62 -20.32
CA LYS A 144 3.83 2.73 -20.88
C LYS A 144 4.95 3.19 -19.96
N CYS A 145 4.67 3.30 -18.65
CA CYS A 145 5.68 3.65 -17.66
C CYS A 145 6.79 2.60 -17.62
N ILE A 146 6.46 1.32 -17.58
CA ILE A 146 7.41 0.20 -17.59
C ILE A 146 8.30 0.27 -18.85
N ASN A 147 7.72 0.47 -20.03
CA ASN A 147 8.49 0.56 -21.27
C ASN A 147 9.45 1.75 -21.26
N HIS A 148 9.03 2.89 -20.71
CA HIS A 148 9.89 4.09 -20.59
C HIS A 148 11.14 3.84 -19.74
N TYR A 149 11.05 3.03 -18.70
CA TYR A 149 12.18 2.73 -17.81
C TYR A 149 12.98 1.47 -18.21
N THR A 150 12.54 0.75 -19.23
CA THR A 150 13.27 -0.41 -19.79
C THR A 150 14.18 -0.04 -20.96
N GLU A 151 14.00 1.13 -21.57
CA GLU A 151 14.86 1.68 -22.64
C GLU A 151 16.12 2.36 -22.06
#